data_15a849c964518852d3a0e2b40dbb8d25
#
_entry.id   15a849c964518852d3a0e2b40dbb8d25
#
_cell.length_a   1.000
_cell.length_b   1.000
_cell.length_c   1.000
_cell.angle_alpha   90.00
_cell.angle_beta   90.00
_cell.angle_gamma   90.00
#
_symmetry.space_group_name_H-M   'P 1'
#
loop_
_entity.id
_entity.type
_entity.pdbx_description
1 polymer ?
#
loop_
_entity_poly.entity_id
_entity_poly.type
_entity_poly.pdbx_seq_one_letter_code
_entity_poly.pdbx_strand_id
1 'polypeptide(L)'
;MDQHPDLPSNLRHLAWLSLASEEGQEYWSAMELMGKYASANHACIHHHIARRLGAATLLDIENHHNFAWREVHDGESLIVHRKGATPAGLGVLGVIPGSMASPTYVVRGKGSVAALDSAAHGA
;
A
#
# COMPACT_ATOMS: atom_id res chain seq x y z
N MET A 1 17.65 5.05 -19.91
CA MET A 1 17.29 4.07 -20.97
C MET A 1 15.81 4.22 -21.25
N ASP A 2 15.43 4.56 -22.48
CA ASP A 2 14.02 4.75 -22.85
C ASP A 2 13.44 3.36 -23.18
N GLN A 3 12.87 2.69 -22.20
CA GLN A 3 12.29 1.36 -22.38
C GLN A 3 10.94 1.37 -23.15
N HIS A 4 10.37 2.57 -23.35
CA HIS A 4 9.13 2.77 -24.10
C HIS A 4 9.28 3.93 -25.11
N PRO A 5 10.10 3.76 -26.15
CA PRO A 5 10.33 4.79 -27.16
C PRO A 5 9.05 5.20 -27.90
N ASP A 6 8.04 4.33 -27.94
CA ASP A 6 6.79 4.55 -28.64
C ASP A 6 5.74 5.33 -27.85
N LEU A 7 6.00 5.63 -26.56
CA LEU A 7 5.06 6.42 -25.77
C LEU A 7 5.18 7.91 -26.13
N PRO A 8 4.06 8.59 -26.42
CA PRO A 8 4.03 10.03 -26.58
C PRO A 8 4.66 10.73 -25.37
N SER A 9 5.34 11.85 -25.59
CA SER A 9 6.09 12.54 -24.55
C SER A 9 5.26 12.93 -23.31
N ASN A 10 3.97 13.24 -23.51
CA ASN A 10 3.02 13.55 -22.45
C ASN A 10 2.56 12.31 -21.65
N LEU A 11 2.80 11.10 -22.15
CA LEU A 11 2.43 9.85 -21.48
C LEU A 11 3.63 9.08 -20.91
N ARG A 12 4.86 9.61 -21.02
CA ARG A 12 6.07 8.96 -20.50
C ARG A 12 6.03 8.71 -18.99
N HIS A 13 5.28 9.50 -18.25
CA HIS A 13 5.06 9.32 -16.81
C HIS A 13 4.20 8.09 -16.48
N LEU A 14 3.54 7.49 -17.47
CA LEU A 14 2.77 6.25 -17.37
C LEU A 14 3.56 5.02 -17.81
N ALA A 15 4.88 5.14 -18.02
CA ALA A 15 5.72 4.01 -18.39
C ALA A 15 5.65 2.89 -17.34
N TRP A 16 5.75 1.66 -17.81
CA TRP A 16 5.73 0.46 -16.96
C TRP A 16 6.97 -0.40 -17.22
N LEU A 17 7.23 -1.31 -16.30
CA LEU A 17 8.25 -2.34 -16.44
C LEU A 17 7.59 -3.71 -16.47
N SER A 18 7.99 -4.55 -17.41
CA SER A 18 7.56 -5.94 -17.41
C SER A 18 8.22 -6.68 -16.23
N LEU A 19 7.43 -7.39 -15.43
CA LEU A 19 7.99 -8.25 -14.38
C LEU A 19 8.75 -9.47 -14.93
N ALA A 20 8.68 -9.73 -16.24
CA ALA A 20 9.49 -10.74 -16.90
C ALA A 20 10.88 -10.21 -17.29
N SER A 21 11.12 -8.90 -17.23
CA SER A 21 12.42 -8.30 -17.49
C SER A 21 13.28 -8.23 -16.22
N GLU A 22 14.59 -8.15 -16.39
CA GLU A 22 15.55 -8.00 -15.31
C GLU A 22 15.29 -6.71 -14.51
N GLU A 23 15.08 -5.59 -15.21
CA GLU A 23 14.80 -4.29 -14.60
C GLU A 23 13.47 -4.30 -13.80
N GLY A 24 12.46 -5.03 -14.31
CA GLY A 24 11.20 -5.20 -13.58
C GLY A 24 11.37 -6.01 -12.30
N GLN A 25 12.20 -7.04 -12.32
CA GLN A 25 12.51 -7.83 -11.13
C GLN A 25 13.35 -7.04 -10.11
N GLU A 26 14.34 -6.29 -10.58
CA GLU A 26 15.15 -5.41 -9.71
C GLU A 26 14.27 -4.34 -9.05
N TYR A 27 13.41 -3.68 -9.83
CA TYR A 27 12.46 -2.69 -9.30
C TYR A 27 11.52 -3.30 -8.26
N TRP A 28 10.94 -4.48 -8.56
CA TRP A 28 10.07 -5.19 -7.63
C TRP A 28 10.77 -5.51 -6.32
N SER A 29 12.00 -6.06 -6.39
CA SER A 29 12.80 -6.41 -5.22
C SER A 29 13.15 -5.19 -4.36
N ALA A 30 13.52 -4.08 -5.02
CA ALA A 30 13.80 -2.81 -4.34
C ALA A 30 12.54 -2.26 -3.65
N MET A 31 11.38 -2.30 -4.32
CA MET A 31 10.11 -1.86 -3.76
C MET A 31 9.72 -2.70 -2.53
N GLU A 32 9.84 -4.02 -2.60
CA GLU A 32 9.57 -4.91 -1.45
C GLU A 32 10.51 -4.62 -0.27
N LEU A 33 11.81 -4.39 -0.54
CA LEU A 33 12.77 -4.02 0.50
C LEU A 33 12.39 -2.71 1.18
N MET A 34 12.02 -1.70 0.40
CA MET A 34 11.59 -0.40 0.93
C MET A 34 10.26 -0.51 1.70
N GLY A 35 9.34 -1.37 1.27
CA GLY A 35 8.13 -1.68 2.01
C GLY A 35 8.41 -2.28 3.39
N LYS A 36 9.31 -3.27 3.47
CA LYS A 36 9.76 -3.86 4.73
C LYS A 36 10.45 -2.84 5.64
N TYR A 37 11.28 -1.98 5.05
CA TYR A 37 11.94 -0.89 5.79
C TYR A 37 10.91 0.09 6.37
N ALA A 38 9.91 0.51 5.57
CA ALA A 38 8.86 1.40 6.01
C ALA A 38 8.05 0.80 7.18
N SER A 39 7.68 -0.47 7.08
CA SER A 39 6.97 -1.19 8.15
C SER A 39 7.79 -1.25 9.44
N ALA A 40 9.06 -1.64 9.36
CA ALA A 40 9.96 -1.68 10.51
C ALA A 40 10.15 -0.28 11.15
N ASN A 41 10.22 0.76 10.32
CA ASN A 41 10.33 2.14 10.79
C ASN A 41 9.05 2.61 11.52
N HIS A 42 7.86 2.28 10.99
CA HIS A 42 6.59 2.55 11.66
C HIS A 42 6.51 1.86 13.02
N ALA A 43 6.82 0.57 13.09
CA ALA A 43 6.83 -0.19 14.34
C ALA A 43 7.79 0.44 15.36
N CYS A 44 8.97 0.87 14.92
CA CYS A 44 9.95 1.54 15.79
C CYS A 44 9.41 2.88 16.32
N ILE A 45 8.81 3.70 15.45
CA ILE A 45 8.21 4.99 15.84
C ILE A 45 7.08 4.78 16.83
N HIS A 46 6.14 3.87 16.54
CA HIS A 46 5.01 3.57 17.42
C HIS A 46 5.49 3.10 18.80
N HIS A 47 6.47 2.19 18.82
CA HIS A 47 7.05 1.71 20.08
C HIS A 47 7.67 2.85 20.89
N HIS A 48 8.45 3.72 20.29
CA HIS A 48 9.07 4.84 20.97
C HIS A 48 8.05 5.86 21.51
N ILE A 49 7.00 6.15 20.73
CA ILE A 49 5.91 7.05 21.18
C ILE A 49 5.17 6.44 22.36
N ALA A 50 4.71 5.19 22.25
CA ALA A 50 4.01 4.49 23.33
C ALA A 50 4.84 4.45 24.61
N ARG A 51 6.13 4.11 24.51
CA ARG A 51 7.05 4.09 25.64
C ARG A 51 7.21 5.46 26.29
N ARG A 52 7.35 6.53 25.51
CA ARG A 52 7.51 7.90 26.04
C ARG A 52 6.24 8.40 26.73
N LEU A 53 5.07 7.97 26.25
CA LEU A 53 3.78 8.31 26.85
C LEU A 53 3.43 7.42 28.06
N GLY A 54 4.20 6.37 28.34
CA GLY A 54 3.85 5.36 29.33
C GLY A 54 2.56 4.61 28.99
N ALA A 55 2.21 4.54 27.70
CA ALA A 55 0.97 3.94 27.21
C ALA A 55 1.16 2.47 26.86
N ALA A 56 0.16 1.63 27.17
CA ALA A 56 0.08 0.28 26.68
C ALA A 56 -0.60 0.30 25.29
N THR A 57 0.04 -0.33 24.30
CA THR A 57 -0.57 -0.50 22.96
C THR A 57 -1.63 -1.59 23.03
N LEU A 58 -2.88 -1.23 22.76
CA LEU A 58 -4.00 -2.18 22.69
C LEU A 58 -4.20 -2.73 21.27
N LEU A 59 -3.90 -1.92 20.28
CA LEU A 59 -4.06 -2.28 18.87
C LEU A 59 -3.04 -1.49 18.05
N ASP A 60 -2.35 -2.16 17.15
CA ASP A 60 -1.46 -1.56 16.17
C ASP A 60 -1.97 -1.88 14.76
N ILE A 61 -2.11 -0.86 13.93
CA ILE A 61 -2.60 -0.98 12.56
C ILE A 61 -1.69 -0.19 11.65
N GLU A 62 -1.19 -0.84 10.63
CA GLU A 62 -0.36 -0.22 9.61
C GLU A 62 -1.05 -0.24 8.25
N ASN A 63 -1.04 0.90 7.57
CA ASN A 63 -1.45 1.02 6.17
C ASN A 63 -0.27 1.49 5.32
N HIS A 64 0.01 0.78 4.24
CA HIS A 64 0.86 1.33 3.18
C HIS A 64 0.08 2.33 2.35
N HIS A 65 0.55 3.57 2.28
CA HIS A 65 -0.12 4.65 1.54
C HIS A 65 0.03 4.52 0.01
N ASN A 66 1.15 3.96 -0.45
CA ASN A 66 1.45 3.75 -1.86
C ASN A 66 2.31 2.49 -1.98
N PHE A 67 1.71 1.40 -2.41
CA PHE A 67 2.40 0.13 -2.53
C PHE A 67 1.72 -0.79 -3.55
N ALA A 68 2.39 -1.85 -3.97
CA ALA A 68 1.83 -2.86 -4.84
C ALA A 68 1.98 -4.25 -4.22
N TRP A 69 0.96 -5.09 -4.38
CA TRP A 69 0.90 -6.44 -3.83
C TRP A 69 0.68 -7.47 -4.93
N ARG A 70 1.27 -8.65 -4.76
CA ARG A 70 0.86 -9.83 -5.52
C ARG A 70 -0.36 -10.42 -4.83
N GLU A 71 -1.47 -10.47 -5.53
CA GLU A 71 -2.74 -10.96 -5.01
C GLU A 71 -3.37 -11.94 -5.99
N VAL A 72 -4.27 -12.78 -5.51
CA VAL A 72 -5.05 -13.67 -6.37
C VAL A 72 -6.50 -13.20 -6.36
N HIS A 73 -7.01 -12.82 -7.52
CA HIS A 73 -8.40 -12.43 -7.73
C HIS A 73 -8.99 -13.27 -8.83
N ASP A 74 -10.14 -13.91 -8.58
CA ASP A 74 -10.83 -14.81 -9.53
C ASP A 74 -9.92 -15.91 -10.12
N GLY A 75 -8.95 -16.39 -9.31
CA GLY A 75 -7.98 -17.40 -9.71
C GLY A 75 -6.78 -16.90 -10.51
N GLU A 76 -6.72 -15.61 -10.82
CA GLU A 76 -5.61 -14.98 -11.52
C GLU A 76 -4.66 -14.27 -10.54
N SER A 77 -3.35 -14.42 -10.78
CA SER A 77 -2.31 -13.71 -10.02
C SER A 77 -2.11 -12.32 -10.62
N LEU A 78 -2.46 -11.31 -9.84
CA LEU A 78 -2.40 -9.91 -10.24
C LEU A 78 -1.41 -9.11 -9.39
N ILE A 79 -0.90 -8.02 -9.94
CA ILE A 79 -0.24 -6.95 -9.19
C ILE A 79 -1.26 -5.86 -8.93
N VAL A 80 -1.68 -5.72 -7.69
CA VAL A 80 -2.65 -4.70 -7.28
C VAL A 80 -1.91 -3.53 -6.66
N HIS A 81 -1.86 -2.42 -7.39
CA HIS A 81 -1.25 -1.19 -6.93
C HIS A 81 -2.32 -0.29 -6.28
N ARG A 82 -2.09 0.08 -5.03
CA ARG A 82 -2.97 1.00 -4.30
C ARG A 82 -2.23 2.27 -3.93
N LYS A 83 -2.83 3.41 -4.32
CA LYS A 83 -2.43 4.76 -3.89
C LYS A 83 -3.71 5.54 -3.63
N GLY A 84 -3.84 6.14 -2.44
CA GLY A 84 -5.12 6.71 -1.99
C GLY A 84 -6.17 5.66 -1.66
N ALA A 85 -5.75 4.41 -1.51
CA ALA A 85 -6.57 3.27 -1.13
C ALA A 85 -5.75 2.31 -0.25
N THR A 86 -6.45 1.49 0.54
CA THR A 86 -5.86 0.47 1.42
C THR A 86 -6.45 -0.90 1.11
N PRO A 87 -5.72 -2.00 1.38
CA PRO A 87 -6.31 -3.33 1.37
C PRO A 87 -7.55 -3.41 2.26
N ALA A 88 -8.63 -3.99 1.75
CA ALA A 88 -9.91 -4.12 2.43
C ALA A 88 -10.54 -5.52 2.24
N GLY A 89 -9.70 -6.54 2.15
CA GLY A 89 -10.12 -7.94 2.18
C GLY A 89 -10.96 -8.21 3.42
N LEU A 90 -11.74 -9.29 3.39
CA LEU A 90 -12.67 -9.63 4.48
C LEU A 90 -11.95 -9.70 5.83
N GLY A 91 -12.36 -8.84 6.76
CA GLY A 91 -11.81 -8.80 8.12
C GLY A 91 -10.51 -8.00 8.28
N VAL A 92 -9.86 -7.59 7.19
CA VAL A 92 -8.63 -6.78 7.23
C VAL A 92 -8.90 -5.45 7.92
N LEU A 93 -8.09 -5.09 8.90
CA LEU A 93 -8.17 -3.79 9.57
C LEU A 93 -7.41 -2.73 8.77
N GLY A 94 -7.96 -1.52 8.77
CA GLY A 94 -7.38 -0.37 8.14
C GLY A 94 -7.70 0.91 8.90
N VAL A 95 -6.94 1.96 8.59
CA VAL A 95 -7.16 3.30 9.15
C VAL A 95 -7.53 4.24 8.01
N ILE A 96 -8.63 4.96 8.17
CA ILE A 96 -9.03 6.05 7.28
C ILE A 96 -8.79 7.35 8.03
N PRO A 97 -7.72 8.08 7.68
CA PRO A 97 -7.42 9.34 8.34
C PRO A 97 -8.46 10.39 7.98
N GLY A 98 -8.84 11.17 8.96
CA GLY A 98 -9.62 12.38 8.73
C GLY A 98 -8.71 13.60 8.55
N SER A 99 -9.29 14.77 8.72
CA SER A 99 -8.57 16.04 8.78
C SER A 99 -8.33 16.45 10.25
N MET A 100 -7.65 17.57 10.46
CA MET A 100 -7.51 18.13 11.81
C MET A 100 -8.85 18.50 12.47
N ALA A 101 -9.92 18.62 11.68
CA ALA A 101 -11.28 18.95 12.15
C ALA A 101 -12.25 17.76 12.04
N SER A 102 -11.79 16.60 11.56
CA SER A 102 -12.65 15.42 11.38
C SER A 102 -11.96 14.17 11.99
N PRO A 103 -12.77 13.22 12.47
CA PRO A 103 -12.22 12.02 13.13
C PRO A 103 -11.45 11.11 12.16
N THR A 104 -10.53 10.35 12.73
CA THR A 104 -9.90 9.20 12.08
C THR A 104 -10.71 7.96 12.40
N TYR A 105 -10.90 7.08 11.43
CA TYR A 105 -11.70 5.86 11.58
C TYR A 105 -10.80 4.63 11.49
N VAL A 106 -10.95 3.72 12.45
CA VAL A 106 -10.50 2.34 12.30
C VAL A 106 -11.63 1.56 11.64
N VAL A 107 -11.33 0.90 10.55
CA VAL A 107 -12.31 0.20 9.72
C VAL A 107 -11.94 -1.25 9.53
N ARG A 108 -12.92 -2.06 9.15
CA ARG A 108 -12.73 -3.46 8.81
C ARG A 108 -13.21 -3.71 7.38
N GLY A 109 -12.35 -4.30 6.57
CA GLY A 109 -12.64 -4.65 5.19
C GLY A 109 -13.82 -5.62 5.07
N LYS A 110 -14.60 -5.45 4.02
CA LYS A 110 -15.78 -6.30 3.72
C LYS A 110 -15.50 -7.37 2.67
N GLY A 111 -14.34 -7.30 1.99
CA GLY A 111 -14.00 -8.20 0.90
C GLY A 111 -14.88 -7.92 -0.33
N SER A 112 -14.50 -6.97 -1.18
CA SER A 112 -15.23 -6.65 -2.40
C SER A 112 -14.40 -7.06 -3.61
N VAL A 113 -14.75 -8.17 -4.24
CA VAL A 113 -14.08 -8.65 -5.46
C VAL A 113 -14.10 -7.60 -6.55
N ALA A 114 -15.24 -6.93 -6.76
CA ALA A 114 -15.37 -5.86 -7.76
C ALA A 114 -14.45 -4.65 -7.52
N ALA A 115 -13.97 -4.47 -6.29
CA ALA A 115 -13.02 -3.43 -5.91
C ALA A 115 -11.61 -3.96 -5.70
N LEU A 116 -11.30 -5.18 -6.13
CA LEU A 116 -10.04 -5.89 -5.85
C LEU A 116 -9.67 -5.79 -4.36
N ASP A 117 -10.64 -6.06 -3.49
CA ASP A 117 -10.50 -5.98 -2.04
C ASP A 117 -9.83 -4.67 -1.56
N SER A 118 -10.24 -3.55 -2.13
CA SER A 118 -9.68 -2.23 -1.86
C SER A 118 -10.74 -1.28 -1.32
N ALA A 119 -10.31 -0.34 -0.48
CA ALA A 119 -11.12 0.76 0.00
C ALA A 119 -10.37 2.08 -0.12
N ALA A 120 -11.02 3.10 -0.62
CA ALA A 120 -10.46 4.45 -0.62
C ALA A 120 -10.25 4.93 0.82
N HIS A 121 -9.11 5.55 1.08
CA HIS A 121 -8.83 6.20 2.37
C HIS A 121 -8.61 7.71 2.20
N GLY A 122 -8.72 8.20 0.99
CA GLY A 122 -8.56 9.61 0.68
C GLY A 122 -9.67 10.45 1.30
N ALA A 123 -9.26 11.44 2.00
CA ALA A 123 -10.09 12.56 2.38
C ALA A 123 -9.83 13.71 1.40
#